data_f0d3f49155ff4ddfefc0e0493b4cd91d
#
_entry.id   f0d3f49155ff4ddfefc0e0493b4cd91d
#
_cell.length_a   1.000
_cell.length_b   1.000
_cell.length_c   1.000
_cell.angle_alpha   90.00
_cell.angle_beta   90.00
_cell.angle_gamma   90.00
#
_symmetry.space_group_name_H-M   'P 1'
#
loop_
_entity.id
_entity.type
_entity.pdbx_description
1 polymer ?
#
loop_
_entity_poly.entity_id
_entity_poly.type
_entity_poly.pdbx_seq_one_letter_code
_entity_poly.pdbx_strand_id
1 'polypeptide(L)'
;MSDSHTILRIEHRVPDYDQWKQAFDNDPVGRERMGVRRYQVLRPVDDPNYVMVDVEFYSRREAEDLLAAMREIWSRDGHRVSAGQQARIAEAVERREY
;
A
#
# COMPACT_ATOMS: atom_id res chain seq x y z
N MET A 1 -6.41 26.23 -2.50
CA MET A 1 -6.26 24.95 -3.09
C MET A 1 -5.99 23.89 -2.05
N SER A 2 -6.77 22.88 -2.03
CA SER A 2 -6.58 21.91 -0.98
C SER A 2 -5.43 20.99 -1.34
N ASP A 3 -4.56 20.78 -0.41
CA ASP A 3 -3.51 19.79 -0.50
C ASP A 3 -4.05 18.47 0.00
N SER A 4 -5.22 18.08 -0.54
CA SER A 4 -5.78 16.83 -0.08
C SER A 4 -4.86 15.72 -0.52
N HIS A 5 -4.39 15.00 0.46
CA HIS A 5 -3.60 13.80 0.22
C HIS A 5 -4.50 12.61 0.45
N THR A 6 -4.59 11.79 -0.57
CA THR A 6 -5.30 10.53 -0.45
C THR A 6 -4.29 9.45 -0.16
N ILE A 7 -4.56 8.65 0.85
CA ILE A 7 -3.66 7.60 1.27
C ILE A 7 -4.36 6.26 1.15
N LEU A 8 -3.73 5.34 0.43
CA LEU A 8 -4.17 3.96 0.41
C LEU A 8 -3.34 3.22 1.44
N ARG A 9 -3.97 2.75 2.50
CA ARG A 9 -3.30 1.98 3.54
C ARG A 9 -3.62 0.52 3.33
N ILE A 10 -2.56 -0.29 3.23
CA ILE A 10 -2.68 -1.73 3.07
C ILE A 10 -1.90 -2.37 4.19
N GLU A 11 -2.50 -3.34 4.89
CA GLU A 11 -1.77 -4.03 5.93
C GLU A 11 -2.17 -5.48 5.97
N HIS A 12 -1.20 -6.32 6.28
CA HIS A 12 -1.43 -7.76 6.36
C HIS A 12 -0.22 -8.46 6.94
N ARG A 13 -0.44 -9.68 7.39
CA ARG A 13 0.65 -10.54 7.83
C ARG A 13 1.31 -11.18 6.62
N VAL A 14 2.63 -11.36 6.69
CA VAL A 14 3.37 -12.01 5.62
C VAL A 14 4.12 -13.21 6.21
N PRO A 15 4.29 -14.29 5.42
CA PRO A 15 5.07 -15.43 5.90
C PRO A 15 6.54 -15.10 6.13
N ASP A 16 7.08 -14.23 5.28
CA ASP A 16 8.48 -13.83 5.34
C ASP A 16 8.60 -12.43 4.77
N TYR A 17 9.08 -11.51 5.60
CA TYR A 17 9.16 -10.12 5.18
C TYR A 17 10.06 -9.92 3.95
N ASP A 18 11.22 -10.58 3.94
CA ASP A 18 12.15 -10.36 2.83
C ASP A 18 11.56 -10.82 1.51
N GLN A 19 10.84 -11.93 1.52
CA GLN A 19 10.17 -12.43 0.34
C GLN A 19 9.08 -11.47 -0.12
N TRP A 20 8.31 -10.96 0.82
CA TRP A 20 7.27 -9.97 0.51
C TRP A 20 7.90 -8.71 -0.09
N LYS A 21 9.02 -8.26 0.51
CA LYS A 21 9.66 -7.02 0.07
C LYS A 21 10.20 -7.15 -1.35
N GLN A 22 10.72 -8.31 -1.71
CA GLN A 22 11.15 -8.55 -3.08
C GLN A 22 9.99 -8.44 -4.05
N ALA A 23 8.86 -9.02 -3.71
CA ALA A 23 7.68 -8.93 -4.56
C ALA A 23 7.19 -7.49 -4.66
N PHE A 24 7.22 -6.75 -3.56
CA PHE A 24 6.84 -5.36 -3.53
C PHE A 24 7.76 -4.51 -4.42
N ASP A 25 9.06 -4.76 -4.34
CA ASP A 25 10.04 -3.99 -5.10
C ASP A 25 10.00 -4.28 -6.60
N ASN A 26 9.48 -5.44 -6.99
CA ASN A 26 9.26 -5.74 -8.41
C ASN A 26 8.23 -4.83 -9.05
N ASP A 27 7.38 -4.22 -8.23
CA ASP A 27 6.43 -3.19 -8.68
C ASP A 27 5.60 -3.64 -9.89
N PRO A 28 4.85 -4.74 -9.75
CA PRO A 28 4.13 -5.29 -10.91
C PRO A 28 3.05 -4.36 -11.46
N VAL A 29 2.53 -3.45 -10.66
CA VAL A 29 1.48 -2.53 -11.13
C VAL A 29 2.06 -1.25 -11.71
N GLY A 30 3.34 -0.95 -11.48
CA GLY A 30 3.95 0.29 -11.95
C GLY A 30 3.45 1.47 -11.15
N ARG A 31 3.83 1.54 -9.88
CA ARG A 31 3.29 2.54 -8.95
C ARG A 31 3.41 3.96 -9.46
N GLU A 32 4.57 4.31 -10.01
CA GLU A 32 4.77 5.69 -10.47
C GLU A 32 3.80 6.05 -11.58
N ARG A 33 3.62 5.14 -12.54
CA ARG A 33 2.67 5.38 -13.63
C ARG A 33 1.23 5.45 -13.16
N MET A 34 0.92 4.80 -12.05
CA MET A 34 -0.43 4.80 -11.49
C MET A 34 -0.70 6.03 -10.64
N GLY A 35 0.26 6.94 -10.53
CA GLY A 35 0.05 8.20 -9.84
C GLY A 35 0.56 8.24 -8.41
N VAL A 36 1.29 7.23 -7.98
CA VAL A 36 1.85 7.22 -6.63
C VAL A 36 2.88 8.32 -6.50
N ARG A 37 2.72 9.17 -5.50
CA ARG A 37 3.65 10.25 -5.21
C ARG A 37 4.75 9.82 -4.27
N ARG A 38 4.39 9.01 -3.29
CA ARG A 38 5.34 8.49 -2.30
C ARG A 38 4.69 7.33 -1.59
N TYR A 39 5.50 6.54 -0.93
CA TYR A 39 4.97 5.50 -0.06
C TYR A 39 5.91 5.31 1.10
N GLN A 40 5.42 4.66 2.13
CA GLN A 40 6.26 4.20 3.23
C GLN A 40 5.80 2.81 3.64
N VAL A 41 6.77 2.02 4.06
CA VAL A 41 6.53 0.68 4.55
C VAL A 41 6.85 0.66 6.03
N LEU A 42 5.91 0.20 6.83
CA LEU A 42 6.08 0.14 8.27
C LEU A 42 5.92 -1.30 8.74
N ARG A 43 6.56 -1.61 9.84
CA ARG A 43 6.35 -2.86 10.55
C ARG A 43 6.17 -2.55 12.02
N PRO A 44 5.29 -3.25 12.73
CA PRO A 44 5.24 -3.10 14.19
C PRO A 44 6.61 -3.48 14.76
N VAL A 45 7.02 -2.78 15.80
CA VAL A 45 8.34 -3.03 16.37
C VAL A 45 8.45 -4.42 16.98
N ASP A 46 7.33 -5.03 17.32
CA ASP A 46 7.29 -6.35 17.95
C ASP A 46 6.82 -7.46 17.01
N ASP A 47 6.62 -7.16 15.72
CA ASP A 47 6.15 -8.18 14.78
C ASP A 47 6.73 -7.90 13.40
N PRO A 48 7.90 -8.45 13.08
CA PRO A 48 8.55 -8.16 11.80
C PRO A 48 7.85 -8.80 10.59
N ASN A 49 6.88 -9.67 10.82
CA ASN A 49 6.16 -10.32 9.72
C ASN A 49 4.75 -9.78 9.56
N TYR A 50 4.54 -8.56 10.00
CA TYR A 50 3.33 -7.81 9.71
C TYR A 50 3.75 -6.51 9.01
N VAL A 51 3.10 -6.20 7.88
CA VAL A 51 3.48 -5.01 7.11
C VAL A 51 2.31 -4.06 6.98
N MET A 52 2.64 -2.77 7.02
CA MET A 52 1.70 -1.70 6.80
C MET A 52 2.30 -0.79 5.74
N VAL A 53 1.57 -0.55 4.67
CA VAL A 53 2.05 0.30 3.57
C VAL A 53 1.09 1.46 3.40
N ASP A 54 1.64 2.67 3.42
CA ASP A 54 0.87 3.88 3.10
C ASP A 54 1.34 4.38 1.75
N VAL A 55 0.42 4.46 0.80
CA VAL A 55 0.70 4.92 -0.56
C VAL A 55 -0.07 6.21 -0.78
N GLU A 56 0.62 7.28 -1.16
CA GLU A 56 0.00 8.60 -1.28
C GLU A 56 -0.25 8.97 -2.74
N PHE A 57 -1.38 9.58 -2.96
CA PHE A 57 -1.85 10.04 -4.27
C PHE A 57 -2.36 11.46 -4.18
N TYR A 58 -2.48 12.12 -5.33
CA TYR A 58 -3.17 13.41 -5.39
C TYR A 58 -4.68 13.24 -5.35
N SER A 59 -5.22 12.14 -5.88
CA SER A 59 -6.65 11.98 -6.01
C SER A 59 -7.11 10.62 -5.51
N ARG A 60 -8.37 10.60 -5.06
CA ARG A 60 -8.99 9.35 -4.63
C ARG A 60 -9.12 8.37 -5.78
N ARG A 61 -9.37 8.86 -6.99
CA ARG A 61 -9.51 8.00 -8.15
C ARG A 61 -8.25 7.19 -8.42
N GLU A 62 -7.11 7.84 -8.31
CA GLU A 62 -5.84 7.13 -8.50
C GLU A 62 -5.65 6.04 -7.46
N ALA A 63 -6.02 6.32 -6.22
CA ALA A 63 -5.92 5.32 -5.16
C ALA A 63 -6.85 4.14 -5.44
N GLU A 64 -8.07 4.43 -5.89
CA GLU A 64 -9.03 3.38 -6.23
C GLU A 64 -8.53 2.52 -7.38
N ASP A 65 -7.94 3.15 -8.39
CA ASP A 65 -7.42 2.42 -9.54
C ASP A 65 -6.26 1.49 -9.14
N LEU A 66 -5.36 1.98 -8.30
CA LEU A 66 -4.26 1.13 -7.84
C LEU A 66 -4.78 -0.02 -6.99
N LEU A 67 -5.71 0.24 -6.11
CA LEU A 67 -6.27 -0.82 -5.27
C LEU A 67 -6.93 -1.90 -6.11
N ALA A 68 -7.67 -1.51 -7.16
CA ALA A 68 -8.30 -2.47 -8.05
C ALA A 68 -7.25 -3.35 -8.73
N ALA A 69 -6.16 -2.73 -9.20
CA ALA A 69 -5.09 -3.49 -9.84
C ALA A 69 -4.43 -4.45 -8.88
N MET A 70 -4.22 -4.02 -7.63
CA MET A 70 -3.58 -4.86 -6.64
C MET A 70 -4.48 -6.03 -6.23
N ARG A 71 -5.78 -5.79 -6.11
CA ARG A 71 -6.71 -6.87 -5.79
C ARG A 71 -6.70 -7.95 -6.85
N GLU A 72 -6.53 -7.55 -8.11
CA GLU A 72 -6.42 -8.52 -9.18
C GLU A 72 -5.17 -9.37 -9.03
N ILE A 73 -4.05 -8.75 -8.69
CA ILE A 73 -2.81 -9.49 -8.48
C ILE A 73 -2.94 -10.43 -7.29
N TRP A 74 -3.50 -9.97 -6.19
CA TRP A 74 -3.68 -10.80 -5.00
C TRP A 74 -4.55 -12.01 -5.33
N SER A 75 -5.57 -11.81 -6.14
CA SER A 75 -6.46 -12.88 -6.54
C SER A 75 -5.74 -13.95 -7.35
N ARG A 76 -4.84 -13.53 -8.26
CA ARG A 76 -4.11 -14.47 -9.11
C ARG A 76 -3.02 -15.22 -8.35
N ASP A 77 -2.33 -14.52 -7.47
CA ASP A 77 -1.21 -15.11 -6.74
C ASP A 77 -1.68 -16.00 -5.59
N GLY A 78 -2.95 -15.95 -5.26
CA GLY A 78 -3.45 -16.67 -4.11
C GLY A 78 -2.82 -16.14 -2.83
N HIS A 79 -2.32 -17.05 -2.01
CA HIS A 79 -1.76 -16.66 -0.71
C HIS A 79 -0.29 -17.00 -0.57
N ARG A 80 0.42 -17.06 -1.70
CA ARG A 80 1.81 -17.52 -1.66
C ARG A 80 2.74 -16.53 -0.99
N VAL A 81 2.50 -15.24 -1.19
CA VAL A 81 3.37 -14.20 -0.63
C VAL A 81 2.72 -13.55 0.57
N SER A 82 1.41 -13.41 0.55
CA SER A 82 0.68 -12.77 1.63
C SER A 82 -0.77 -13.20 1.57
N ALA A 83 -1.46 -13.01 2.69
CA ALA A 83 -2.87 -13.34 2.80
C ALA A 83 -3.52 -12.36 3.78
N GLY A 84 -4.84 -12.19 3.64
CA GLY A 84 -5.59 -11.36 4.57
C GLY A 84 -5.30 -9.89 4.43
N GLN A 85 -5.04 -9.43 3.20
CA GLN A 85 -4.80 -8.02 2.98
C GLN A 85 -6.02 -7.20 3.38
N GLN A 86 -5.78 -6.19 4.19
CA GLN A 86 -6.78 -5.19 4.54
C GLN A 86 -6.38 -3.88 3.88
N ALA A 87 -7.32 -3.26 3.18
CA ALA A 87 -7.04 -2.03 2.45
C ALA A 87 -8.09 -1.00 2.80
N ARG A 88 -7.62 0.24 2.91
CA ARG A 88 -8.51 1.35 3.24
C ARG A 88 -8.00 2.61 2.57
N ILE A 89 -8.90 3.36 1.96
CA ILE A 89 -8.56 4.65 1.37
C ILE A 89 -8.99 5.72 2.36
N ALA A 90 -8.07 6.60 2.70
CA ALA A 90 -8.29 7.64 3.69
C ALA A 90 -7.80 8.97 3.15
N GLU A 91 -8.34 10.05 3.67
CA GLU A 91 -7.88 11.38 3.36
C GLU A 91 -7.17 11.95 4.57
N ALA A 92 -6.02 12.61 4.34
CA ALA A 92 -5.35 13.32 5.41
C ALA A 92 -6.11 14.60 5.67
N VAL A 93 -6.89 14.62 6.74
CA VAL A 93 -7.72 15.77 7.05
C VAL A 93 -7.00 16.80 7.90
N GLU A 94 -5.84 16.44 8.44
CA GLU A 94 -5.03 17.36 9.22
C GLU A 94 -3.60 16.84 9.26
N ARG A 95 -2.65 17.74 9.00
CA ARG A 95 -1.22 17.45 9.13
C ARG A 95 -0.58 18.59 9.90
N ARG A 96 0.32 18.25 10.79
CA ARG A 96 1.01 19.23 11.60
C ARG A 96 2.45 18.80 11.84
N GLU A 97 3.37 19.72 11.63
CA GLU A 97 4.76 19.53 11.98
C GLU A 97 5.10 20.41 13.17
N TYR A 98 5.90 19.89 14.07
CA TYR A 98 6.34 20.64 15.24
C TYR A 98 7.79 21.01 15.15
#